data_de3ffec71ec018f96caf90bcda7b5fbf
#
_entry.id   de3ffec71ec018f96caf90bcda7b5fbf
#
_cell.length_a   1.000
_cell.length_b   1.000
_cell.length_c   1.000
_cell.angle_alpha   90.00
_cell.angle_beta   90.00
_cell.angle_gamma   90.00
#
_symmetry.space_group_name_H-M   'P 1'
#
loop_
_entity.id
_entity.type
_entity.pdbx_description
1 polymer ?
#
loop_
_entity_poly.entity_id
_entity_poly.type
_entity_poly.pdbx_seq_one_letter_code
_entity_poly.pdbx_strand_id
1 'polypeptide(L)'
;QMCPSESVRPAVRERYGLPVFLEDTCQSALLVESLFGRARNCRDVLFVSLGDRVGSAVLSGGQLCRGRGGRPLGLGHVTICAGGRPCRCGGRGCLELYVRSPEVLKKLYHRTGLEASYADFCRITGSGEVDRVFRETVDFLAAGIASALNLLNSELVLLGGDGLCW
;
A
#
# COMPACT_ATOMS: atom_id res chain seq x y z
N GLN A 1 4.05 -10.65 -20.96
CA GLN A 1 3.11 -9.52 -21.07
C GLN A 1 3.88 -8.25 -20.70
N MET A 2 4.09 -7.36 -21.68
CA MET A 2 4.81 -6.09 -21.49
C MET A 2 4.06 -5.22 -20.46
N CYS A 3 4.79 -4.64 -19.51
CA CYS A 3 4.17 -3.73 -18.54
C CYS A 3 3.58 -2.52 -19.29
N PRO A 4 2.34 -2.09 -19.05
CA PRO A 4 1.76 -0.93 -19.73
C PRO A 4 2.63 0.33 -19.67
N SER A 5 3.41 0.49 -18.61
CA SER A 5 4.38 1.58 -18.46
C SER A 5 5.52 1.56 -19.49
N GLU A 6 5.90 0.39 -19.99
CA GLU A 6 6.98 0.27 -20.99
C GLU A 6 6.52 0.76 -22.38
N SER A 7 5.23 0.73 -22.67
CA SER A 7 4.66 1.23 -23.92
C SER A 7 4.31 2.73 -23.88
N VAL A 8 4.02 3.28 -22.70
CA VAL A 8 3.65 4.71 -22.55
C VAL A 8 4.82 5.64 -22.79
N ARG A 9 6.02 5.32 -22.25
CA ARG A 9 7.20 6.19 -22.36
C ARG A 9 7.58 6.48 -23.81
N PRO A 10 7.77 5.47 -24.70
CA PRO A 10 8.09 5.74 -26.10
C PRO A 10 7.00 6.49 -26.84
N ALA A 11 5.72 6.15 -26.63
CA ALA A 11 4.60 6.81 -27.29
C ALA A 11 4.51 8.32 -26.96
N VAL A 12 4.68 8.69 -25.68
CA VAL A 12 4.67 10.10 -25.27
C VAL A 12 5.91 10.83 -25.79
N ARG A 13 7.09 10.20 -25.73
CA ARG A 13 8.33 10.78 -26.25
C ARG A 13 8.25 11.03 -27.77
N GLU A 14 7.73 10.08 -28.53
CA GLU A 14 7.56 10.19 -29.98
C GLU A 14 6.55 11.31 -30.33
N ARG A 15 5.45 11.40 -29.56
CA ARG A 15 4.41 12.38 -29.81
C ARG A 15 4.81 13.83 -29.50
N TYR A 16 5.59 14.05 -28.43
CA TYR A 16 5.84 15.38 -27.89
C TYR A 16 7.33 15.80 -27.93
N GLY A 17 8.25 14.91 -28.28
CA GLY A 17 9.68 15.20 -28.31
C GLY A 17 10.32 15.49 -26.95
N LEU A 18 9.60 15.23 -25.85
CA LEU A 18 10.05 15.54 -24.48
C LEU A 18 10.63 14.31 -23.77
N PRO A 19 11.58 14.50 -22.86
CA PRO A 19 12.01 13.43 -21.97
C PRO A 19 10.85 12.97 -21.06
N VAL A 20 10.65 11.65 -20.94
CA VAL A 20 9.56 11.06 -20.16
C VAL A 20 10.14 10.18 -19.07
N PHE A 21 9.79 10.50 -17.83
CA PHE A 21 10.12 9.74 -16.65
C PHE A 21 8.86 9.10 -16.09
N LEU A 22 8.92 7.81 -15.78
CA LEU A 22 7.83 7.07 -15.14
C LEU A 22 8.32 6.63 -13.76
N GLU A 23 7.52 6.92 -12.76
CA GLU A 23 7.80 6.52 -11.39
C GLU A 23 6.57 5.85 -10.77
N ASP A 24 6.79 4.98 -9.80
CA ASP A 24 5.71 4.39 -9.02
C ASP A 24 5.06 5.43 -8.10
N THR A 25 3.75 5.31 -7.91
CA THR A 25 2.96 6.27 -7.13
C THR A 25 3.43 6.35 -5.67
N CYS A 26 3.75 5.21 -5.03
CA CYS A 26 4.22 5.20 -3.64
C CYS A 26 5.63 5.78 -3.54
N GLN A 27 6.50 5.49 -4.51
CA GLN A 27 7.84 6.06 -4.58
C GLN A 27 7.80 7.58 -4.77
N SER A 28 6.92 8.06 -5.65
CA SER A 28 6.70 9.51 -5.86
C SER A 28 6.15 10.18 -4.59
N ALA A 29 5.16 9.57 -3.93
CA ALA A 29 4.60 10.10 -2.70
C ALA A 29 5.65 10.19 -1.59
N LEU A 30 6.46 9.15 -1.39
CA LEU A 30 7.52 9.16 -0.40
C LEU A 30 8.60 10.21 -0.70
N LEU A 31 8.96 10.42 -1.97
CA LEU A 31 9.88 11.49 -2.36
C LEU A 31 9.30 12.88 -2.03
N VAL A 32 8.03 13.12 -2.29
CA VAL A 32 7.37 14.37 -1.92
C VAL A 32 7.39 14.58 -0.40
N GLU A 33 7.08 13.54 0.38
CA GLU A 33 7.15 13.59 1.84
C GLU A 33 8.57 13.84 2.36
N SER A 34 9.59 13.30 1.70
CA SER A 34 10.98 13.51 2.08
C SER A 34 11.51 14.91 1.72
N LEU A 35 10.97 15.55 0.69
CA LEU A 35 11.39 16.87 0.26
C LEU A 35 10.59 18.00 0.95
N PHE A 36 9.29 17.80 1.12
CA PHE A 36 8.37 18.87 1.52
C PHE A 36 7.50 18.51 2.72
N GLY A 37 7.38 17.22 3.06
CA GLY A 37 6.42 16.73 4.04
C GLY A 37 7.04 16.31 5.38
N ARG A 38 6.46 15.27 5.97
CA ARG A 38 6.78 14.78 7.32
C ARG A 38 8.11 14.03 7.41
N ALA A 39 8.65 13.55 6.29
CA ALA A 39 9.90 12.79 6.23
C ALA A 39 11.15 13.65 5.93
N ARG A 40 11.04 14.99 5.94
CA ARG A 40 12.14 15.91 5.54
C ARG A 40 13.46 15.70 6.29
N ASN A 41 13.40 15.27 7.54
CA ASN A 41 14.59 15.07 8.38
C ASN A 41 14.85 13.60 8.67
N CYS A 42 14.12 12.68 8.01
CA CYS A 42 14.24 11.25 8.20
C CYS A 42 15.03 10.62 7.05
N ARG A 43 15.86 9.66 7.39
CA ARG A 43 16.69 8.92 6.43
C ARG A 43 16.17 7.52 6.16
N ASP A 44 15.47 6.93 7.13
CA ASP A 44 14.98 5.56 7.08
C ASP A 44 13.46 5.55 7.29
N VAL A 45 12.70 5.54 6.19
CA VAL A 45 11.25 5.75 6.19
C VAL A 45 10.55 4.63 5.45
N LEU A 46 9.51 4.08 6.05
CA LEU A 46 8.56 3.19 5.38
C LEU A 46 7.29 3.99 5.05
N PHE A 47 6.95 4.10 3.77
CA PHE A 47 5.66 4.60 3.31
C PHE A 47 4.76 3.42 2.92
N VAL A 48 3.53 3.42 3.41
CA VAL A 48 2.50 2.42 3.11
C VAL A 48 1.26 3.12 2.58
N SER A 49 0.84 2.75 1.38
CA SER A 49 -0.39 3.24 0.76
C SER A 49 -1.49 2.19 0.85
N LEU A 50 -2.63 2.58 1.41
CA LEU A 50 -3.83 1.76 1.52
C LEU A 50 -4.91 2.26 0.57
N GLY A 51 -5.63 1.34 -0.04
CA GLY A 51 -6.70 1.61 -0.99
C GLY A 51 -7.13 0.33 -1.69
N ASP A 52 -7.42 0.40 -2.97
CA ASP A 52 -7.73 -0.79 -3.81
C ASP A 52 -6.58 -1.80 -3.85
N ARG A 53 -5.39 -1.34 -3.54
CA ARG A 53 -4.16 -2.14 -3.38
C ARG A 53 -3.40 -1.68 -2.16
N VAL A 54 -2.47 -2.51 -1.71
CA VAL A 54 -1.48 -2.13 -0.71
C VAL A 54 -0.15 -1.89 -1.41
N GLY A 55 0.25 -0.63 -1.47
CA GLY A 55 1.54 -0.20 -2.01
C GLY A 55 2.52 0.15 -0.90
N SER A 56 3.81 0.20 -1.23
CA SER A 56 4.83 0.66 -0.29
C SER A 56 6.04 1.25 -1.00
N ALA A 57 6.73 2.14 -0.31
CA ALA A 57 8.03 2.67 -0.70
C ALA A 57 8.92 2.81 0.54
N VAL A 58 10.22 2.76 0.35
CA VAL A 58 11.20 2.81 1.45
C VAL A 58 12.31 3.79 1.10
N LEU A 59 12.64 4.67 2.05
CA LEU A 59 13.95 5.33 2.11
C LEU A 59 14.84 4.54 3.05
N SER A 60 16.09 4.34 2.67
CA SER A 60 17.14 3.83 3.54
C SER A 60 18.42 4.63 3.35
N GLY A 61 18.95 5.13 4.45
CA GLY A 61 20.09 6.05 4.42
C GLY A 61 19.81 7.35 3.65
N GLY A 62 18.55 7.75 3.49
CA GLY A 62 18.10 8.92 2.71
C GLY A 62 17.98 8.66 1.21
N GLN A 63 18.10 7.42 0.76
CA GLN A 63 17.95 7.03 -0.64
C GLN A 63 16.72 6.15 -0.85
N LEU A 64 16.02 6.37 -1.96
CA LEU A 64 14.87 5.56 -2.31
C LEU A 64 15.30 4.13 -2.68
N CYS A 65 14.80 3.16 -1.91
CA CYS A 65 15.04 1.75 -2.17
C CYS A 65 14.23 1.28 -3.38
N ARG A 66 14.94 0.88 -4.43
CA ARG A 66 14.33 0.33 -5.64
C ARG A 66 14.67 -1.14 -5.77
N GLY A 67 13.67 -1.97 -5.99
CA GLY A 67 13.85 -3.36 -6.34
C GLY A 67 14.44 -3.54 -7.75
N ARG A 68 14.57 -4.79 -8.16
CA ARG A 68 15.05 -5.12 -9.50
C ARG A 68 14.19 -4.44 -10.58
N GLY A 69 14.84 -3.74 -11.52
CA GLY A 69 14.17 -3.02 -12.60
C GLY A 69 13.42 -1.77 -12.13
N GLY A 70 13.80 -1.17 -11.00
CA GLY A 70 13.17 0.05 -10.48
C GLY A 70 11.82 -0.16 -9.79
N ARG A 71 11.40 -1.41 -9.61
CA ARG A 71 10.09 -1.73 -9.01
C ARG A 71 10.04 -1.39 -7.52
N PRO A 72 8.87 -0.96 -7.02
CA PRO A 72 8.68 -0.74 -5.59
C PRO A 72 8.77 -2.05 -4.81
N LEU A 73 9.06 -1.95 -3.52
CA LEU A 73 9.03 -3.08 -2.60
C LEU A 73 7.58 -3.50 -2.36
N GLY A 74 7.33 -4.80 -2.28
CA GLY A 74 5.97 -5.36 -2.29
C GLY A 74 5.43 -5.69 -0.91
N LEU A 75 5.30 -4.75 0.02
CA LEU A 75 4.73 -5.01 1.35
C LEU A 75 3.36 -5.70 1.30
N GLY A 76 2.50 -5.31 0.35
CA GLY A 76 1.20 -5.95 0.16
C GLY A 76 1.26 -7.45 -0.12
N HIS A 77 2.42 -7.96 -0.56
CA HIS A 77 2.63 -9.39 -0.85
C HIS A 77 3.44 -10.12 0.21
N VAL A 78 3.75 -9.49 1.34
CA VAL A 78 4.30 -10.20 2.49
C VAL A 78 3.25 -11.17 3.03
N THR A 79 3.63 -12.42 3.26
CA THR A 79 2.76 -13.44 3.83
C THR A 79 2.57 -13.18 5.32
N ILE A 80 1.36 -12.79 5.70
CA ILE A 80 0.97 -12.57 7.10
C ILE A 80 0.12 -13.73 7.66
N CYS A 81 -0.37 -14.60 6.79
CA CYS A 81 -1.15 -15.78 7.16
C CYS A 81 -0.65 -17.00 6.37
N ALA A 82 0.22 -17.80 6.97
CA ALA A 82 0.75 -19.02 6.34
C ALA A 82 -0.40 -19.96 5.93
N GLY A 83 -0.36 -20.46 4.69
CA GLY A 83 -1.43 -21.29 4.15
C GLY A 83 -2.76 -20.56 3.84
N GLY A 84 -2.82 -19.25 4.04
CA GLY A 84 -4.01 -18.41 3.82
C GLY A 84 -4.49 -18.36 2.38
N ARG A 85 -5.35 -17.38 2.05
CA ARG A 85 -6.00 -17.23 0.73
C ARG A 85 -4.97 -17.12 -0.40
N PRO A 86 -5.25 -17.69 -1.60
CA PRO A 86 -4.37 -17.56 -2.76
C PRO A 86 -4.32 -16.09 -3.21
N CYS A 87 -3.13 -15.64 -3.60
CA CYS A 87 -2.88 -14.31 -4.11
C CYS A 87 -2.52 -14.37 -5.60
N ARG A 88 -2.89 -13.33 -6.35
CA ARG A 88 -2.52 -13.18 -7.77
C ARG A 88 -1.00 -13.12 -8.03
N CYS A 89 -0.18 -12.84 -7.00
CA CYS A 89 1.28 -12.89 -7.11
C CYS A 89 1.84 -14.32 -7.16
N GLY A 90 0.99 -15.34 -7.00
CA GLY A 90 1.38 -16.75 -6.92
C GLY A 90 1.60 -17.25 -5.49
N GLY A 91 1.70 -16.35 -4.51
CA GLY A 91 1.81 -16.69 -3.09
C GLY A 91 0.45 -16.95 -2.42
N ARG A 92 0.48 -17.18 -1.10
CA ARG A 92 -0.72 -17.34 -0.27
C ARG A 92 -0.60 -16.50 0.99
N GLY A 93 -1.75 -16.00 1.49
CA GLY A 93 -1.82 -15.25 2.75
C GLY A 93 -1.17 -13.87 2.73
N CYS A 94 -1.09 -13.25 1.56
CA CYS A 94 -0.53 -11.92 1.39
C CYS A 94 -1.33 -10.85 2.13
N LEU A 95 -0.66 -9.87 2.72
CA LEU A 95 -1.26 -8.76 3.47
C LEU A 95 -2.41 -8.09 2.73
N GLU A 96 -2.24 -7.77 1.44
CA GLU A 96 -3.25 -7.06 0.66
C GLU A 96 -4.61 -7.77 0.61
N LEU A 97 -4.65 -9.11 0.76
CA LEU A 97 -5.88 -9.88 0.76
C LEU A 97 -6.75 -9.67 2.01
N TYR A 98 -6.21 -9.02 3.01
CA TYR A 98 -6.86 -8.82 4.31
C TYR A 98 -7.15 -7.35 4.63
N VAL A 99 -6.40 -6.41 4.00
CA VAL A 99 -6.46 -4.99 4.37
C VAL A 99 -6.83 -4.04 3.22
N ARG A 100 -6.83 -4.48 1.95
CA ARG A 100 -7.25 -3.60 0.85
C ARG A 100 -8.74 -3.31 0.91
N SER A 101 -9.15 -2.11 0.48
CA SER A 101 -10.52 -1.63 0.55
C SER A 101 -11.59 -2.61 0.06
N PRO A 102 -11.47 -3.24 -1.13
CA PRO A 102 -12.48 -4.18 -1.61
C PRO A 102 -12.67 -5.41 -0.72
N GLU A 103 -11.60 -5.90 -0.08
CA GLU A 103 -11.69 -7.06 0.80
C GLU A 103 -12.32 -6.72 2.14
N VAL A 104 -12.02 -5.52 2.66
CA VAL A 104 -12.63 -5.00 3.89
C VAL A 104 -14.13 -4.81 3.70
N LEU A 105 -14.54 -4.17 2.60
CA LEU A 105 -15.95 -3.96 2.26
C LEU A 105 -16.69 -5.27 2.04
N LYS A 106 -16.09 -6.23 1.33
CA LYS A 106 -16.66 -7.56 1.16
C LYS A 106 -16.87 -8.28 2.48
N LYS A 107 -15.91 -8.18 3.40
CA LYS A 107 -16.00 -8.77 4.74
C LYS A 107 -17.09 -8.09 5.55
N LEU A 108 -17.20 -6.76 5.48
CA LEU A 108 -18.26 -5.98 6.11
C LEU A 108 -19.64 -6.45 5.62
N TYR A 109 -19.84 -6.49 4.31
CA TYR A 109 -21.09 -6.95 3.70
C TYR A 109 -21.49 -8.36 4.18
N HIS A 110 -20.55 -9.31 4.19
CA HIS A 110 -20.82 -10.67 4.63
C HIS A 110 -21.22 -10.79 6.10
N ARG A 111 -20.73 -9.88 6.95
CA ARG A 111 -21.02 -9.91 8.40
C ARG A 111 -22.24 -9.11 8.81
N THR A 112 -22.56 -8.05 8.08
CA THR A 112 -23.57 -7.07 8.50
C THR A 112 -24.73 -6.91 7.50
N GLY A 113 -24.57 -7.40 6.26
CA GLY A 113 -25.48 -7.11 5.15
C GLY A 113 -25.39 -5.67 4.62
N LEU A 114 -24.51 -4.82 5.18
CA LEU A 114 -24.38 -3.42 4.78
C LEU A 114 -23.58 -3.31 3.46
N GLU A 115 -24.22 -2.73 2.46
CA GLU A 115 -23.51 -2.21 1.28
C GLU A 115 -23.03 -0.79 1.60
N ALA A 116 -21.73 -0.62 1.66
CA ALA A 116 -21.11 0.67 1.96
C ALA A 116 -19.96 0.93 0.99
N SER A 117 -19.78 2.20 0.63
CA SER A 117 -18.52 2.64 0.05
C SER A 117 -17.43 2.64 1.14
N TYR A 118 -16.17 2.73 0.73
CA TYR A 118 -15.08 2.83 1.70
C TYR A 118 -15.18 4.11 2.55
N ALA A 119 -15.61 5.22 1.96
CA ALA A 119 -15.86 6.47 2.68
C ALA A 119 -17.00 6.34 3.71
N ASP A 120 -18.03 5.55 3.41
CA ASP A 120 -19.10 5.27 4.36
C ASP A 120 -18.62 4.39 5.49
N PHE A 121 -17.83 3.34 5.19
CA PHE A 121 -17.22 2.47 6.21
C PHE A 121 -16.44 3.28 7.25
N CYS A 122 -15.68 4.28 6.81
CA CYS A 122 -14.91 5.14 7.70
C CYS A 122 -15.78 6.04 8.61
N ARG A 123 -17.04 6.23 8.27
CA ARG A 123 -18.00 7.02 9.06
C ARG A 123 -18.90 6.17 9.95
N ILE A 124 -19.02 4.88 9.65
CA ILE A 124 -19.85 3.95 10.41
C ILE A 124 -19.03 3.52 11.64
N THR A 125 -19.17 4.24 12.75
CA THR A 125 -18.57 3.88 14.04
C THR A 125 -19.64 3.35 14.98
N GLY A 126 -19.28 2.42 15.86
CA GLY A 126 -20.09 2.06 17.03
C GLY A 126 -21.07 0.90 16.89
N SER A 127 -20.97 0.06 15.84
CA SER A 127 -21.69 -1.22 15.80
C SER A 127 -20.70 -2.39 15.98
N GLY A 128 -21.01 -3.34 16.87
CA GLY A 128 -20.08 -4.40 17.30
C GLY A 128 -19.40 -5.19 16.19
N GLU A 129 -20.08 -5.49 15.05
CA GLU A 129 -19.47 -6.21 13.92
C GLU A 129 -18.64 -5.32 13.02
N VAL A 130 -18.99 -4.05 12.85
CA VAL A 130 -18.19 -3.06 12.11
C VAL A 130 -16.86 -2.85 12.82
N ASP A 131 -16.90 -2.62 14.13
CA ASP A 131 -15.71 -2.46 14.97
C ASP A 131 -14.81 -3.71 14.92
N ARG A 132 -15.42 -4.90 14.87
CA ARG A 132 -14.66 -6.15 14.74
C ARG A 132 -13.95 -6.25 13.40
N VAL A 133 -14.62 -5.93 12.28
CA VAL A 133 -14.01 -5.89 10.95
C VAL A 133 -12.85 -4.90 10.92
N PHE A 134 -13.04 -3.74 11.53
CA PHE A 134 -12.00 -2.71 11.62
C PHE A 134 -10.78 -3.21 12.40
N ARG A 135 -10.96 -3.71 13.63
CA ARG A 135 -9.86 -4.22 14.48
C ARG A 135 -9.08 -5.32 13.78
N GLU A 136 -9.76 -6.32 13.19
CA GLU A 136 -9.09 -7.38 12.45
C GLU A 136 -8.28 -6.85 11.26
N THR A 137 -8.76 -5.79 10.58
CA THR A 137 -8.02 -5.16 9.48
C THR A 137 -6.78 -4.44 9.99
N VAL A 138 -6.91 -3.71 11.11
CA VAL A 138 -5.78 -3.03 11.78
C VAL A 138 -4.75 -4.05 12.28
N ASP A 139 -5.18 -5.16 12.88
CA ASP A 139 -4.28 -6.20 13.38
C ASP A 139 -3.43 -6.80 12.25
N PHE A 140 -4.05 -7.11 11.10
CA PHE A 140 -3.31 -7.58 9.93
C PHE A 140 -2.33 -6.54 9.38
N LEU A 141 -2.77 -5.27 9.30
CA LEU A 141 -1.93 -4.18 8.85
C LEU A 141 -0.73 -3.98 9.80
N ALA A 142 -0.99 -3.97 11.10
CA ALA A 142 0.03 -3.83 12.13
C ALA A 142 1.07 -4.97 12.06
N ALA A 143 0.60 -6.22 11.87
CA ALA A 143 1.50 -7.37 11.70
C ALA A 143 2.40 -7.21 10.45
N GLY A 144 1.83 -6.74 9.33
CA GLY A 144 2.59 -6.50 8.11
C GLY A 144 3.63 -5.38 8.27
N ILE A 145 3.24 -4.28 8.90
CA ILE A 145 4.14 -3.14 9.18
C ILE A 145 5.23 -3.57 10.17
N ALA A 146 4.89 -4.27 11.25
CA ALA A 146 5.88 -4.77 12.22
C ALA A 146 6.91 -5.69 11.58
N SER A 147 6.46 -6.58 10.68
CA SER A 147 7.37 -7.45 9.91
C SER A 147 8.34 -6.64 9.04
N ALA A 148 7.84 -5.59 8.39
CA ALA A 148 8.69 -4.70 7.60
C ALA A 148 9.67 -3.90 8.48
N LEU A 149 9.23 -3.36 9.61
CA LEU A 149 10.08 -2.61 10.55
C LEU A 149 11.21 -3.46 11.11
N ASN A 150 10.94 -4.74 11.43
CA ASN A 150 11.96 -5.67 11.90
C ASN A 150 13.08 -5.92 10.86
N LEU A 151 12.78 -5.76 9.57
CA LEU A 151 13.75 -5.94 8.49
C LEU A 151 14.43 -4.64 8.06
N LEU A 152 13.67 -3.53 8.06
CA LEU A 152 14.10 -2.25 7.50
C LEU A 152 14.66 -1.29 8.56
N ASN A 153 14.32 -1.50 9.83
CA ASN A 153 14.68 -0.64 10.96
C ASN A 153 14.37 0.85 10.69
N SER A 154 13.19 1.12 10.09
CA SER A 154 12.79 2.50 9.75
C SER A 154 12.48 3.31 11.01
N GLU A 155 12.88 4.59 11.02
CA GLU A 155 12.62 5.55 12.11
C GLU A 155 11.24 6.20 12.00
N LEU A 156 10.62 6.15 10.81
CA LEU A 156 9.30 6.72 10.55
C LEU A 156 8.48 5.78 9.66
N VAL A 157 7.20 5.62 10.01
CA VAL A 157 6.19 5.02 9.14
C VAL A 157 5.19 6.09 8.73
N LEU A 158 5.01 6.26 7.43
CA LEU A 158 3.98 7.12 6.85
C LEU A 158 2.88 6.24 6.27
N LEU A 159 1.65 6.51 6.64
CA LEU A 159 0.47 5.91 6.05
C LEU A 159 -0.18 6.90 5.09
N GLY A 160 -0.56 6.45 3.90
CA GLY A 160 -1.21 7.25 2.87
C GLY A 160 -2.20 6.42 2.05
N GLY A 161 -2.82 7.06 1.06
CA GLY A 161 -3.77 6.42 0.15
C GLY A 161 -5.24 6.65 0.52
N ASP A 162 -6.13 6.33 -0.41
CA ASP A 162 -7.58 6.55 -0.30
C ASP A 162 -8.24 5.69 0.78
N GLY A 163 -7.54 4.69 1.26
CA GLY A 163 -7.97 3.79 2.32
C GLY A 163 -7.71 4.31 3.74
N LEU A 164 -7.26 5.53 3.91
CA LEU A 164 -7.02 6.15 5.22
C LEU A 164 -8.09 7.19 5.55
N CYS A 165 -9.32 6.77 5.63
CA CYS A 165 -10.34 7.64 6.20
C CYS A 165 -10.57 7.38 7.70
N TRP A 166 -9.59 6.99 8.41
CA TRP A 166 -9.65 6.56 9.81
C TRP A 166 -8.97 7.55 10.75
#